data_3b75de79bca34719cd696321131ae6f3
#
_entry.id   3b75de79bca34719cd696321131ae6f3
#
_cell.length_a   1.000
_cell.length_b   1.000
_cell.length_c   1.000
_cell.angle_alpha   90.00
_cell.angle_beta   90.00
_cell.angle_gamma   90.00
#
_symmetry.space_group_name_H-M   'P 1'
#
loop_
_entity.id
_entity.type
_entity.pdbx_description
1 polymer ?
#
loop_
_entity_poly.entity_id
_entity_poly.type
_entity_poly.pdbx_seq_one_letter_code
_entity_poly.pdbx_strand_id
1 'polypeptide(L)'
;MIFFIGLGNVGEEFKETKHNAGFWIMDEMAARHRISFSPGGGDYVIASKLDKFRLVKPSTCMNRSGDGVSQLIKSKNILPEQICVVLDDVDLPLGKIRIKPKGGDGSHRGLENIIYVSNTDNIPRLRFGIGTSGEMRPAENYVLKPFKKDNDKILSLETVKNAVDALDSIVFNGLDRTMNIYNS
;
A
#
# COMPACT_ATOMS: atom_id res chain seq x y z
N MET A 1 -4.59 8.86 -15.14
CA MET A 1 -4.75 9.10 -13.69
C MET A 1 -4.47 7.80 -12.98
N ILE A 2 -3.70 7.80 -11.88
CA ILE A 2 -3.36 6.60 -11.10
C ILE A 2 -4.10 6.60 -9.75
N PHE A 3 -4.45 5.41 -9.26
CA PHE A 3 -5.06 5.17 -7.95
C PHE A 3 -4.08 4.37 -7.08
N PHE A 4 -3.55 4.98 -6.05
CA PHE A 4 -2.74 4.30 -5.04
C PHE A 4 -3.65 3.72 -3.97
N ILE A 5 -3.59 2.42 -3.76
CA ILE A 5 -4.42 1.70 -2.80
C ILE A 5 -3.53 1.20 -1.67
N GLY A 6 -3.57 1.89 -0.54
CA GLY A 6 -2.86 1.44 0.66
C GLY A 6 -3.64 0.35 1.38
N LEU A 7 -2.98 -0.76 1.71
CA LEU A 7 -3.59 -1.84 2.48
C LEU A 7 -3.35 -1.66 3.97
N GLY A 8 -4.36 -2.00 4.76
CA GLY A 8 -4.35 -1.92 6.22
C GLY A 8 -5.67 -2.38 6.82
N ASN A 9 -5.72 -2.56 8.12
CA ASN A 9 -6.93 -2.83 8.90
C ASN A 9 -7.44 -1.55 9.54
N VAL A 10 -8.75 -1.39 9.57
CA VAL A 10 -9.44 -0.29 10.27
C VAL A 10 -9.54 -0.63 11.75
N GLY A 11 -9.28 0.35 12.60
CA GLY A 11 -9.33 0.23 14.06
C GLY A 11 -8.09 0.82 14.71
N GLU A 12 -8.23 1.44 15.88
CA GLU A 12 -7.13 2.07 16.59
C GLU A 12 -6.08 1.04 17.02
N GLU A 13 -6.51 -0.20 17.33
CA GLU A 13 -5.66 -1.33 17.69
C GLU A 13 -4.70 -1.76 16.57
N PHE A 14 -5.03 -1.48 15.31
CA PHE A 14 -4.20 -1.83 14.14
C PHE A 14 -3.28 -0.71 13.67
N LYS A 15 -3.49 0.50 14.15
CA LYS A 15 -2.86 1.72 13.63
C LYS A 15 -1.33 1.64 13.56
N GLU A 16 -0.70 1.06 14.58
CA GLU A 16 0.75 0.94 14.65
C GLU A 16 1.27 -0.43 14.18
N THR A 17 0.40 -1.32 13.73
CA THR A 17 0.83 -2.64 13.27
C THR A 17 1.51 -2.55 11.90
N LYS A 18 2.51 -3.39 11.67
CA LYS A 18 3.26 -3.43 10.40
C LYS A 18 2.35 -3.67 9.19
N HIS A 19 1.25 -4.41 9.39
CA HIS A 19 0.25 -4.68 8.35
C HIS A 19 -0.49 -3.42 7.88
N ASN A 20 -0.35 -2.31 8.61
CA ASN A 20 -0.89 -1.01 8.24
C ASN A 20 0.11 -0.11 7.50
N ALA A 21 1.26 -0.64 7.08
CA ALA A 21 2.26 0.14 6.35
C ALA A 21 1.69 0.83 5.09
N GLY A 22 0.77 0.18 4.38
CA GLY A 22 0.07 0.81 3.27
C GLY A 22 -0.72 2.05 3.70
N PHE A 23 -1.41 2.00 4.84
CA PHE A 23 -2.13 3.16 5.38
C PHE A 23 -1.17 4.28 5.80
N TRP A 24 -0.04 3.96 6.44
CA TRP A 24 0.96 4.97 6.82
C TRP A 24 1.46 5.77 5.62
N ILE A 25 1.75 5.07 4.52
CA ILE A 25 2.22 5.69 3.27
C ILE A 25 1.13 6.57 2.66
N MET A 26 -0.13 6.13 2.66
CA MET A 26 -1.25 6.94 2.18
C MET A 26 -1.45 8.20 3.02
N ASP A 27 -1.35 8.09 4.34
CA ASP A 27 -1.50 9.23 5.25
C ASP A 27 -0.37 10.25 5.09
N GLU A 28 0.89 9.80 4.99
CA GLU A 28 2.04 10.67 4.72
C GLU A 28 1.92 11.38 3.35
N MET A 29 1.50 10.64 2.31
CA MET A 29 1.30 11.22 0.98
C MET A 29 0.16 12.25 0.98
N ALA A 30 -0.93 11.98 1.70
CA ALA A 30 -2.04 12.93 1.85
C ALA A 30 -1.58 14.20 2.57
N ALA A 31 -0.83 14.07 3.66
CA ALA A 31 -0.26 15.20 4.41
C ALA A 31 0.67 16.04 3.53
N ARG A 32 1.61 15.40 2.82
CA ARG A 32 2.56 16.07 1.91
C ARG A 32 1.85 16.89 0.83
N HIS A 33 0.78 16.35 0.26
CA HIS A 33 0.01 17.01 -0.80
C HIS A 33 -1.12 17.91 -0.29
N ARG A 34 -1.30 18.02 1.03
CA ARG A 34 -2.35 18.82 1.69
C ARG A 34 -3.74 18.45 1.19
N ILE A 35 -4.04 17.16 1.13
CA ILE A 35 -5.34 16.59 0.81
C ILE A 35 -5.83 15.73 1.96
N SER A 36 -7.16 15.59 2.09
CA SER A 36 -7.79 14.86 3.18
C SER A 36 -8.65 13.72 2.66
N PHE A 37 -8.71 12.64 3.42
CA PHE A 37 -9.59 11.53 3.14
C PHE A 37 -11.05 11.88 3.47
N SER A 38 -11.95 11.43 2.62
CA SER A 38 -13.40 11.48 2.79
C SER A 38 -14.01 10.12 2.43
N PRO A 39 -15.24 9.82 2.89
CA PRO A 39 -15.93 8.60 2.47
C PRO A 39 -16.00 8.49 0.96
N GLY A 40 -15.71 7.28 0.44
CA GLY A 40 -15.89 6.94 -0.97
C GLY A 40 -17.33 6.51 -1.28
N GLY A 41 -17.59 6.12 -2.53
CA GLY A 41 -18.88 5.56 -2.94
C GLY A 41 -19.02 4.05 -2.62
N GLY A 42 -18.31 3.54 -1.63
CA GLY A 42 -18.29 2.14 -1.22
C GLY A 42 -17.45 1.94 0.05
N ASP A 43 -17.00 0.72 0.29
CA ASP A 43 -16.23 0.33 1.47
C ASP A 43 -14.77 0.81 1.39
N TYR A 44 -14.58 2.11 1.19
CA TYR A 44 -13.27 2.77 1.16
C TYR A 44 -13.38 4.27 1.48
N VAL A 45 -12.28 4.84 1.93
CA VAL A 45 -12.06 6.29 1.98
C VAL A 45 -11.12 6.70 0.86
N ILE A 46 -11.29 7.94 0.36
CA ILE A 46 -10.54 8.46 -0.77
C ILE A 46 -10.07 9.89 -0.54
N ALA A 47 -8.81 10.18 -0.91
CA ALA A 47 -8.29 11.53 -0.99
C ALA A 47 -7.84 11.81 -2.43
N SER A 48 -8.05 13.03 -2.92
CA SER A 48 -7.90 13.34 -4.34
C SER A 48 -6.96 14.53 -4.55
N LYS A 49 -5.92 14.31 -5.36
CA LYS A 49 -5.15 15.40 -5.97
C LYS A 49 -5.64 15.55 -7.39
N LEU A 50 -6.35 16.64 -7.64
CA LEU A 50 -7.06 16.88 -8.90
C LEU A 50 -6.14 16.62 -10.12
N ASP A 51 -6.65 15.86 -11.10
CA ASP A 51 -6.01 15.49 -12.37
C ASP A 51 -4.65 14.76 -12.28
N LYS A 52 -4.19 14.39 -11.07
CA LYS A 52 -2.92 13.69 -10.87
C LYS A 52 -3.11 12.27 -10.36
N PHE A 53 -3.59 12.12 -9.14
CA PHE A 53 -3.76 10.81 -8.52
C PHE A 53 -4.91 10.79 -7.50
N ARG A 54 -5.26 9.59 -7.07
CA ARG A 54 -6.17 9.33 -5.95
C ARG A 54 -5.47 8.40 -4.95
N LEU A 55 -5.68 8.67 -3.67
CA LEU A 55 -5.28 7.80 -2.57
C LEU A 55 -6.51 7.11 -2.04
N VAL A 56 -6.43 5.81 -1.85
CA VAL A 56 -7.56 4.99 -1.41
C VAL A 56 -7.11 4.10 -0.25
N LYS A 57 -7.93 4.03 0.79
CA LYS A 57 -7.79 3.06 1.87
C LYS A 57 -9.08 2.25 1.96
N PRO A 58 -9.07 0.93 1.71
CA PRO A 58 -10.23 0.07 1.95
C PRO A 58 -10.67 0.17 3.42
N SER A 59 -11.98 0.18 3.67
CA SER A 59 -12.57 0.26 5.02
C SER A 59 -13.02 -1.12 5.53
N THR A 60 -12.56 -2.19 4.89
CA THR A 60 -12.82 -3.59 5.23
C THR A 60 -11.65 -4.19 6.02
N CYS A 61 -11.82 -5.39 6.58
CA CYS A 61 -10.69 -6.17 7.07
C CYS A 61 -9.71 -6.49 5.93
N MET A 62 -8.42 -6.72 6.26
CA MET A 62 -7.35 -6.96 5.30
C MET A 62 -7.71 -8.03 4.24
N ASN A 63 -8.22 -9.18 4.65
CA ASN A 63 -8.60 -10.28 3.76
C ASN A 63 -9.84 -10.00 2.90
N ARG A 64 -10.47 -8.84 3.04
CA ARG A 64 -11.61 -8.34 2.26
C ARG A 64 -11.31 -7.02 1.57
N SER A 65 -10.04 -6.64 1.44
CA SER A 65 -9.64 -5.39 0.79
C SER A 65 -10.14 -5.28 -0.65
N GLY A 66 -10.28 -6.41 -1.33
CA GLY A 66 -10.83 -6.48 -2.69
C GLY A 66 -12.28 -6.03 -2.80
N ASP A 67 -13.09 -6.12 -1.73
CA ASP A 67 -14.50 -5.67 -1.77
C ASP A 67 -14.56 -4.16 -2.09
N GLY A 68 -13.87 -3.33 -1.31
CA GLY A 68 -13.79 -1.89 -1.56
C GLY A 68 -13.13 -1.55 -2.90
N VAL A 69 -12.08 -2.30 -3.28
CA VAL A 69 -11.39 -2.09 -4.57
C VAL A 69 -12.31 -2.45 -5.75
N SER A 70 -13.08 -3.53 -5.66
CA SER A 70 -14.07 -3.90 -6.70
C SER A 70 -15.15 -2.83 -6.88
N GLN A 71 -15.65 -2.28 -5.76
CA GLN A 71 -16.62 -1.18 -5.79
C GLN A 71 -16.01 0.07 -6.43
N LEU A 72 -14.76 0.42 -6.09
CA LEU A 72 -14.04 1.52 -6.70
C LEU A 72 -13.86 1.33 -8.21
N ILE A 73 -13.37 0.16 -8.64
CA ILE A 73 -13.17 -0.18 -10.05
C ILE A 73 -14.47 0.00 -10.85
N LYS A 74 -15.57 -0.59 -10.36
CA LYS A 74 -16.87 -0.51 -11.01
C LYS A 74 -17.43 0.92 -11.06
N SER A 75 -17.35 1.65 -9.94
CA SER A 75 -17.93 3.00 -9.84
C SER A 75 -17.19 4.06 -10.65
N LYS A 76 -15.88 3.89 -10.88
CA LYS A 76 -15.03 4.84 -11.59
C LYS A 76 -14.58 4.35 -12.97
N ASN A 77 -15.00 3.14 -13.39
CA ASN A 77 -14.58 2.50 -14.63
C ASN A 77 -13.04 2.49 -14.80
N ILE A 78 -12.34 2.01 -13.76
CA ILE A 78 -10.88 2.01 -13.68
C ILE A 78 -10.35 0.69 -14.24
N LEU A 79 -9.28 0.76 -15.01
CA LEU A 79 -8.54 -0.42 -15.46
C LEU A 79 -7.54 -0.88 -14.37
N PRO A 80 -7.26 -2.19 -14.24
CA PRO A 80 -6.30 -2.70 -13.25
C PRO A 80 -4.92 -2.04 -13.32
N GLU A 81 -4.45 -1.69 -14.50
CA GLU A 81 -3.15 -1.02 -14.72
C GLU A 81 -3.12 0.42 -14.19
N GLN A 82 -4.27 1.01 -13.92
CA GLN A 82 -4.39 2.34 -13.30
C GLN A 82 -4.31 2.29 -11.77
N ILE A 83 -4.19 1.09 -11.21
CA ILE A 83 -4.08 0.86 -9.76
C ILE A 83 -2.62 0.56 -9.43
N CYS A 84 -2.13 1.10 -8.31
CA CYS A 84 -0.90 0.64 -7.68
C CYS A 84 -1.21 0.31 -6.22
N VAL A 85 -1.10 -0.96 -5.86
CA VAL A 85 -1.33 -1.42 -4.48
C VAL A 85 -0.08 -1.20 -3.64
N VAL A 86 -0.24 -0.63 -2.46
CA VAL A 86 0.83 -0.35 -1.50
C VAL A 86 0.62 -1.23 -0.26
N LEU A 87 1.60 -2.09 0.04
CA LEU A 87 1.46 -3.13 1.07
C LEU A 87 2.78 -3.44 1.76
N ASP A 88 2.70 -4.03 2.95
CA ASP A 88 3.85 -4.57 3.67
C ASP A 88 4.37 -5.88 3.06
N ASP A 89 5.64 -6.17 3.32
CA ASP A 89 6.31 -7.38 2.86
C ASP A 89 7.30 -7.87 3.91
N VAL A 90 7.01 -9.04 4.48
CA VAL A 90 7.83 -9.65 5.52
C VAL A 90 9.16 -10.21 5.00
N ASP A 91 9.22 -10.56 3.73
CA ASP A 91 10.42 -11.12 3.10
C ASP A 91 11.35 -10.03 2.52
N LEU A 92 10.92 -8.78 2.58
CA LEU A 92 11.74 -7.62 2.21
C LEU A 92 12.27 -6.94 3.49
N PRO A 93 13.60 -6.71 3.61
CA PRO A 93 14.17 -6.04 4.78
C PRO A 93 13.56 -4.66 5.04
N LEU A 94 13.37 -4.29 6.31
CA LEU A 94 13.01 -2.94 6.72
C LEU A 94 14.07 -1.95 6.20
N GLY A 95 13.64 -0.79 5.74
CA GLY A 95 14.49 0.19 5.05
C GLY A 95 14.49 0.04 3.52
N LYS A 96 13.90 -1.05 3.00
CA LYS A 96 13.80 -1.29 1.56
C LYS A 96 12.36 -1.19 1.07
N ILE A 97 12.20 -0.69 -0.15
CA ILE A 97 10.96 -0.78 -0.92
C ILE A 97 11.22 -1.52 -2.22
N ARG A 98 10.20 -2.11 -2.80
CA ARG A 98 10.29 -2.75 -4.11
C ARG A 98 9.00 -2.53 -4.91
N ILE A 99 9.15 -2.06 -6.14
CA ILE A 99 8.04 -1.82 -7.06
C ILE A 99 8.04 -2.94 -8.10
N LYS A 100 6.85 -3.51 -8.36
CA LYS A 100 6.65 -4.51 -9.41
C LYS A 100 5.45 -4.13 -10.28
N PRO A 101 5.49 -4.37 -11.59
CA PRO A 101 4.36 -4.06 -12.47
C PRO A 101 3.22 -5.08 -12.35
N LYS A 102 3.53 -6.33 -11.97
CA LYS A 102 2.59 -7.45 -11.84
C LYS A 102 3.18 -8.58 -10.99
N GLY A 103 2.40 -9.62 -10.75
CA GLY A 103 2.82 -10.88 -10.12
C GLY A 103 1.89 -11.36 -9.01
N GLY A 104 2.17 -12.51 -8.41
CA GLY A 104 1.38 -13.12 -7.33
C GLY A 104 1.31 -12.27 -6.06
N ASP A 105 0.53 -12.74 -5.12
CA ASP A 105 0.20 -12.07 -3.86
C ASP A 105 1.31 -12.09 -2.80
N GLY A 106 2.29 -13.00 -2.93
CA GLY A 106 3.36 -13.17 -1.93
C GLY A 106 2.83 -13.57 -0.55
N SER A 107 1.73 -14.31 -0.50
CA SER A 107 1.02 -14.71 0.71
C SER A 107 0.43 -13.53 1.51
N HIS A 108 0.27 -12.36 0.88
CA HIS A 108 -0.37 -11.21 1.51
C HIS A 108 -1.87 -11.25 1.24
N ARG A 109 -2.67 -11.56 2.27
CA ARG A 109 -4.12 -11.83 2.14
C ARG A 109 -4.91 -10.68 1.51
N GLY A 110 -4.51 -9.42 1.73
CA GLY A 110 -5.17 -8.26 1.11
C GLY A 110 -4.92 -8.20 -0.41
N LEU A 111 -3.68 -8.45 -0.84
CA LEU A 111 -3.34 -8.48 -2.27
C LEU A 111 -3.94 -9.71 -2.95
N GLU A 112 -3.93 -10.88 -2.30
CA GLU A 112 -4.62 -12.09 -2.78
C GLU A 112 -6.09 -11.80 -3.10
N ASN A 113 -6.81 -11.18 -2.17
CA ASN A 113 -8.22 -10.84 -2.35
C ASN A 113 -8.43 -9.82 -3.49
N ILE A 114 -7.54 -8.82 -3.65
CA ILE A 114 -7.61 -7.87 -4.76
C ILE A 114 -7.38 -8.58 -6.11
N ILE A 115 -6.37 -9.45 -6.22
CA ILE A 115 -6.10 -10.24 -7.42
C ILE A 115 -7.32 -11.11 -7.77
N TYR A 116 -7.91 -11.76 -6.77
CA TYR A 116 -9.10 -12.60 -6.95
C TYR A 116 -10.28 -11.81 -7.52
N VAL A 117 -10.67 -10.68 -6.91
CA VAL A 117 -11.83 -9.90 -7.37
C VAL A 117 -11.59 -9.16 -8.69
N SER A 118 -10.33 -8.86 -9.00
CA SER A 118 -9.92 -8.20 -10.25
C SER A 118 -9.72 -9.19 -11.39
N ASN A 119 -9.68 -10.49 -11.09
CA ASN A 119 -9.42 -11.59 -12.02
C ASN A 119 -8.14 -11.38 -12.85
N THR A 120 -7.13 -10.75 -12.25
CA THR A 120 -5.82 -10.49 -12.89
C THR A 120 -4.76 -10.21 -11.85
N ASP A 121 -3.52 -10.62 -12.12
CA ASP A 121 -2.32 -10.26 -11.36
C ASP A 121 -1.53 -9.12 -12.00
N ASN A 122 -2.02 -8.58 -13.12
CA ASN A 122 -1.44 -7.42 -13.81
C ASN A 122 -1.79 -6.11 -13.09
N ILE A 123 -1.44 -6.06 -11.81
CA ILE A 123 -1.67 -4.95 -10.90
C ILE A 123 -0.33 -4.46 -10.39
N PRO A 124 0.09 -3.22 -10.71
CA PRO A 124 1.26 -2.59 -10.13
C PRO A 124 1.21 -2.56 -8.60
N ARG A 125 2.37 -2.78 -7.96
CA ARG A 125 2.45 -2.71 -6.49
C ARG A 125 3.78 -2.16 -6.01
N LEU A 126 3.72 -1.41 -4.90
CA LEU A 126 4.84 -1.02 -4.09
C LEU A 126 4.83 -1.89 -2.82
N ARG A 127 5.90 -2.65 -2.60
CA ARG A 127 6.12 -3.49 -1.43
C ARG A 127 7.01 -2.75 -0.45
N PHE A 128 6.54 -2.57 0.76
CA PHE A 128 7.24 -1.92 1.87
C PHE A 128 7.85 -2.99 2.76
N GLY A 129 9.16 -3.04 2.87
CA GLY A 129 9.87 -4.02 3.68
C GLY A 129 9.61 -3.83 5.17
N ILE A 130 9.21 -4.91 5.83
CA ILE A 130 9.00 -4.95 7.29
C ILE A 130 9.89 -6.00 7.96
N GLY A 131 10.72 -6.71 7.21
CA GLY A 131 11.60 -7.76 7.73
C GLY A 131 12.69 -7.18 8.64
N THR A 132 12.83 -7.76 9.84
CA THR A 132 13.87 -7.40 10.82
C THR A 132 14.73 -8.62 11.15
N SER A 133 15.79 -8.45 11.94
CA SER A 133 16.66 -9.55 12.39
C SER A 133 16.04 -10.48 13.43
N GLY A 134 14.79 -10.22 13.85
CA GLY A 134 14.08 -11.04 14.84
C GLY A 134 13.26 -12.17 14.20
N GLU A 135 12.53 -12.89 15.03
CA GLU A 135 11.60 -13.92 14.60
C GLU A 135 10.39 -13.31 13.88
N MET A 136 10.23 -13.65 12.60
CA MET A 136 9.20 -13.10 11.71
C MET A 136 8.14 -14.14 11.31
N ARG A 137 8.24 -15.34 11.86
CA ARG A 137 7.30 -16.43 11.55
C ARG A 137 6.60 -16.91 12.82
N PRO A 138 5.33 -17.31 12.77
CA PRO A 138 4.46 -17.18 11.59
C PRO A 138 4.17 -15.71 11.24
N ALA A 139 4.17 -15.42 9.94
CA ALA A 139 4.06 -14.04 9.42
C ALA A 139 2.79 -13.32 9.90
N GLU A 140 1.67 -14.04 9.98
CA GLU A 140 0.39 -13.50 10.45
C GLU A 140 0.45 -12.93 11.87
N ASN A 141 1.27 -13.50 12.76
CA ASN A 141 1.48 -12.96 14.10
C ASN A 141 2.47 -11.78 14.10
N TYR A 142 3.42 -11.79 13.18
CA TYR A 142 4.44 -10.74 13.07
C TYR A 142 3.87 -9.43 12.51
N VAL A 143 3.07 -9.50 11.46
CA VAL A 143 2.51 -8.31 10.78
C VAL A 143 1.50 -7.56 11.65
N LEU A 144 0.82 -8.25 12.57
CA LEU A 144 -0.16 -7.65 13.49
C LEU A 144 0.45 -7.02 14.75
N LYS A 145 1.77 -6.85 14.79
CA LYS A 145 2.49 -6.22 15.93
C LYS A 145 3.23 -4.98 15.44
N PRO A 146 3.39 -3.95 16.30
CA PRO A 146 4.21 -2.80 15.99
C PRO A 146 5.71 -3.16 15.96
N PHE A 147 6.55 -2.27 15.46
CA PHE A 147 7.99 -2.37 15.66
C PHE A 147 8.30 -2.14 17.14
N LYS A 148 9.13 -3.01 17.74
CA LYS A 148 9.47 -2.92 19.17
C LYS A 148 10.67 -2.02 19.43
N LYS A 149 11.71 -2.11 18.58
CA LYS A 149 12.96 -1.35 18.75
C LYS A 149 12.79 0.05 18.19
N ASP A 150 13.30 1.05 18.90
CA ASP A 150 13.17 2.44 18.47
C ASP A 150 13.92 2.71 17.14
N ASN A 151 15.05 2.06 16.89
CA ASN A 151 15.75 2.15 15.62
C ASN A 151 14.89 1.62 14.47
N ASP A 152 14.13 0.52 14.67
CA ASP A 152 13.22 -0.01 13.65
C ASP A 152 12.05 0.95 13.39
N LYS A 153 11.55 1.62 14.44
CA LYS A 153 10.51 2.66 14.30
C LYS A 153 11.02 3.86 13.49
N ILE A 154 12.21 4.35 13.81
CA ILE A 154 12.84 5.47 13.09
C ILE A 154 13.04 5.09 11.62
N LEU A 155 13.63 3.91 11.35
CA LEU A 155 13.85 3.42 10.00
C LEU A 155 12.53 3.21 9.24
N SER A 156 11.46 2.80 9.91
CA SER A 156 10.15 2.66 9.27
C SER A 156 9.60 4.01 8.81
N LEU A 157 9.75 5.07 9.61
CA LEU A 157 9.32 6.43 9.24
C LEU A 157 10.12 6.99 8.05
N GLU A 158 11.43 6.75 8.02
CA GLU A 158 12.28 7.11 6.88
C GLU A 158 11.87 6.35 5.62
N THR A 159 11.58 5.06 5.77
CA THR A 159 11.13 4.21 4.65
C THR A 159 9.76 4.64 4.13
N VAL A 160 8.84 5.10 4.99
CA VAL A 160 7.56 5.68 4.58
C VAL A 160 7.78 6.91 3.69
N LYS A 161 8.68 7.82 4.08
CA LYS A 161 9.01 9.00 3.26
C LYS A 161 9.58 8.60 1.90
N ASN A 162 10.52 7.63 1.88
CA ASN A 162 11.08 7.09 0.65
C ASN A 162 10.01 6.43 -0.25
N ALA A 163 9.05 5.72 0.34
CA ALA A 163 7.92 5.15 -0.39
C ALA A 163 7.04 6.24 -1.02
N VAL A 164 6.77 7.33 -0.31
CA VAL A 164 6.02 8.47 -0.85
C VAL A 164 6.79 9.15 -1.99
N ASP A 165 8.12 9.30 -1.88
CA ASP A 165 8.96 9.81 -2.98
C ASP A 165 8.85 8.91 -4.22
N ALA A 166 8.80 7.59 -4.02
CA ALA A 166 8.61 6.64 -5.11
C ALA A 166 7.21 6.75 -5.74
N LEU A 167 6.15 6.93 -4.95
CA LEU A 167 4.80 7.15 -5.48
C LEU A 167 4.70 8.47 -6.25
N ASP A 168 5.30 9.55 -5.76
CA ASP A 168 5.42 10.80 -6.51
C ASP A 168 6.18 10.60 -7.81
N SER A 169 7.28 9.84 -7.80
CA SER A 169 8.01 9.48 -9.02
C SER A 169 7.16 8.71 -10.02
N ILE A 170 6.30 7.78 -9.56
CA ILE A 170 5.35 7.08 -10.45
C ILE A 170 4.42 8.08 -11.15
N VAL A 171 3.92 9.08 -10.43
CA VAL A 171 3.03 10.12 -10.99
C VAL A 171 3.72 10.96 -12.06
N PHE A 172 5.00 11.35 -11.84
CA PHE A 172 5.70 12.28 -12.71
C PHE A 172 6.53 11.60 -13.82
N ASN A 173 7.09 10.43 -13.54
CA ASN A 173 8.05 9.74 -14.41
C ASN A 173 7.51 8.43 -15.00
N GLY A 174 6.38 7.93 -14.49
CA GLY A 174 5.84 6.63 -14.85
C GLY A 174 6.48 5.46 -14.06
N LEU A 175 5.85 4.30 -14.18
CA LEU A 175 6.20 3.11 -13.40
C LEU A 175 7.60 2.57 -13.72
N ASP A 176 7.93 2.39 -15.01
CA ASP A 176 9.18 1.76 -15.45
C ASP A 176 10.41 2.54 -15.01
N ARG A 177 10.39 3.87 -15.21
CA ARG A 177 11.49 4.73 -14.78
C ARG A 177 11.64 4.74 -13.27
N THR A 178 10.55 4.76 -12.55
CA THR A 178 10.56 4.69 -11.08
C THR A 178 11.12 3.37 -10.59
N MET A 179 10.75 2.24 -11.21
CA MET A 179 11.33 0.93 -10.89
C MET A 179 12.85 0.92 -11.04
N ASN A 180 13.38 1.53 -12.10
CA ASN A 180 14.83 1.60 -12.31
C ASN A 180 15.55 2.42 -11.24
N ILE A 181 14.89 3.42 -10.66
CA ILE A 181 15.46 4.28 -9.60
C ILE A 181 15.40 3.59 -8.23
N TYR A 182 14.26 2.99 -7.88
CA TYR A 182 13.97 2.55 -6.51
C TYR A 182 14.18 1.06 -6.25
N ASN A 183 14.35 0.25 -7.28
CA ASN A 183 14.61 -1.19 -7.15
C ASN A 183 16.12 -1.55 -7.16
N SER A 184 16.98 -0.57 -7.31
CA SER A 184 18.46 -0.74 -7.34
C SER A 184 19.03 -1.09 -5.96
#